data_f01ccae5ac5dda5a4b9c9ce2211350b8
#
_entry.id   f01ccae5ac5dda5a4b9c9ce2211350b8
#
_cell.length_a   1.000
_cell.length_b   1.000
_cell.length_c   1.000
_cell.angle_alpha   90.00
_cell.angle_beta   90.00
_cell.angle_gamma   90.00
#
_symmetry.space_group_name_H-M   'P 1'
#
loop_
_entity.id
_entity.type
_entity.pdbx_description
1 polymer ?
#
loop_
_entity_poly.entity_id
_entity_poly.type
_entity_poly.pdbx_seq_one_letter_code
_entity_poly.pdbx_strand_id
1 'polypeptide(L)' 'MDINYLLARQQAERSRAETATSEEARKAHEQLANEYERMIEDATEGRISFVHGQSQQLQ' A
#
# COMPACT_ATOMS: atom_id res chain seq x y z
N MET A 1 -9.66 -9.67 -11.93
CA MET A 1 -9.32 -9.10 -10.62
C MET A 1 -9.97 -7.75 -10.50
N ASP A 2 -10.55 -7.48 -9.34
CA ASP A 2 -11.29 -6.24 -9.15
C ASP A 2 -10.37 -5.17 -8.57
N ILE A 3 -9.99 -4.22 -9.41
CA ILE A 3 -9.07 -3.16 -8.99
C ILE A 3 -9.70 -2.30 -7.90
N ASN A 4 -11.01 -2.09 -7.95
CA ASN A 4 -11.67 -1.30 -6.91
C ASN A 4 -11.55 -1.99 -5.56
N TYR A 5 -11.66 -3.31 -5.53
CA TYR A 5 -11.48 -4.04 -4.29
C TYR A 5 -10.05 -3.87 -3.77
N LEU A 6 -9.06 -3.98 -4.64
CA LEU A 6 -7.68 -3.84 -4.22
C LEU A 6 -7.38 -2.44 -3.73
N LEU A 7 -7.94 -1.42 -4.39
CA LEU A 7 -7.73 -0.05 -3.93
C LEU A 7 -8.37 0.17 -2.56
N ALA A 8 -9.56 -0.40 -2.34
CA ALA A 8 -10.20 -0.27 -1.05
C ALA A 8 -9.38 -0.94 0.05
N ARG A 9 -8.83 -2.12 -0.26
CA ARG A 9 -8.00 -2.80 0.72
C ARG A 9 -6.70 -2.04 0.99
N GLN A 10 -6.10 -1.49 -0.06
CA GLN A 10 -4.88 -0.73 0.10
C GLN A 10 -5.11 0.46 1.02
N GLN A 11 -6.21 1.18 0.79
CA GLN A 11 -6.53 2.34 1.62
C GLN A 11 -6.84 1.94 3.05
N ALA A 12 -7.54 0.83 3.23
CA ALA A 12 -7.87 0.37 4.57
C ALA A 12 -6.62 0.03 5.36
N GLU A 13 -5.68 -0.67 4.73
CA GLU A 13 -4.47 -1.03 5.45
C GLU A 13 -3.59 0.20 5.72
N ARG A 14 -3.55 1.13 4.80
CA ARG A 14 -2.77 2.36 5.01
C ARG A 14 -3.36 3.17 6.18
N SER A 15 -4.68 3.23 6.25
CA SER A 15 -5.34 3.92 7.35
C SER A 15 -5.09 3.23 8.68
N ARG A 16 -5.12 1.91 8.69
CA ARG A 16 -4.86 1.17 9.91
C ARG A 16 -3.43 1.37 10.38
N ALA A 17 -2.50 1.48 9.46
CA ALA A 17 -1.12 1.76 9.82
C ALA A 17 -1.00 3.11 10.51
N GLU A 18 -1.75 4.11 10.01
CA GLU A 18 -1.68 5.43 10.58
C GLU A 18 -2.24 5.49 12.00
N THR A 19 -3.22 4.65 12.31
CA THR A 19 -3.86 4.68 13.60
C THR A 19 -3.40 3.57 14.53
N ALA A 20 -2.44 2.77 14.09
CA ALA A 20 -1.95 1.66 14.91
C ALA A 20 -1.32 2.19 16.18
N THR A 21 -1.52 1.45 17.28
CA THR A 21 -1.02 1.88 18.56
C THR A 21 0.31 1.23 18.93
N SER A 22 0.83 0.37 18.08
CA SER A 22 2.14 -0.24 18.31
C SER A 22 2.93 -0.24 17.02
N GLU A 23 4.24 -0.28 17.18
CA GLU A 23 5.13 -0.31 16.03
C GLU A 23 4.95 -1.59 15.23
N GLU A 24 4.73 -2.71 15.93
CA GLU A 24 4.54 -3.97 15.24
C GLU A 24 3.28 -3.94 14.38
N ALA A 25 2.18 -3.43 14.95
CA ALA A 25 0.93 -3.36 14.20
C ALA A 25 1.08 -2.40 13.02
N ARG A 26 1.74 -1.27 13.23
CA ARG A 26 1.93 -0.32 12.16
C ARG A 26 2.70 -0.94 10.99
N LYS A 27 3.78 -1.64 11.31
CA LYS A 27 4.58 -2.25 10.26
C LYS A 27 3.81 -3.34 9.54
N ALA A 28 3.00 -4.11 10.27
CA ALA A 28 2.22 -5.16 9.63
C ALA A 28 1.22 -4.58 8.64
N HIS A 29 0.54 -3.50 9.02
CA HIS A 29 -0.44 -2.89 8.13
C HIS A 29 0.25 -2.19 6.95
N GLU A 30 1.41 -1.58 7.18
CA GLU A 30 2.17 -1.00 6.09
C GLU A 30 2.59 -2.05 5.08
N GLN A 31 3.00 -3.20 5.57
CA GLN A 31 3.41 -4.27 4.67
C GLN A 31 2.24 -4.77 3.84
N LEU A 32 1.07 -4.92 4.47
CA LEU A 32 -0.12 -5.33 3.72
C LEU A 32 -0.48 -4.29 2.67
N ALA A 33 -0.42 -3.01 3.02
CA ALA A 33 -0.72 -1.96 2.06
C ALA A 33 0.25 -2.02 0.88
N ASN A 34 1.53 -2.25 1.16
CA ASN A 34 2.53 -2.35 0.09
C ASN A 34 2.23 -3.53 -0.82
N GLU A 35 1.77 -4.65 -0.27
CA GLU A 35 1.44 -5.81 -1.07
C GLU A 35 0.25 -5.54 -1.98
N TYR A 36 -0.78 -4.86 -1.47
CA TYR A 36 -1.91 -4.50 -2.29
C TYR A 36 -1.49 -3.53 -3.40
N GLU A 37 -0.61 -2.59 -3.06
CA GLU A 37 -0.12 -1.64 -4.06
C GLU A 37 0.61 -2.35 -5.19
N ARG A 38 1.43 -3.34 -4.84
CA ARG A 38 2.13 -4.10 -5.85
C ARG A 38 1.17 -4.88 -6.75
N MET A 39 0.13 -5.46 -6.14
CA MET A 39 -0.87 -6.16 -6.93
C MET A 39 -1.60 -5.23 -7.89
N ILE A 40 -1.89 -4.01 -7.45
CA ILE A 40 -2.55 -3.04 -8.30
C ILE A 40 -1.63 -2.64 -9.45
N GLU A 41 -0.35 -2.40 -9.14
CA GLU A 41 0.59 -2.02 -10.18
C GLU A 41 0.72 -3.12 -11.21
N ASP A 42 0.81 -4.38 -10.76
CA ASP A 42 0.92 -5.48 -11.69
C ASP A 42 -0.34 -5.64 -12.52
N ALA A 43 -1.50 -5.57 -11.90
CA ALA A 43 -2.76 -5.78 -12.61
C ALA A 43 -3.03 -4.68 -13.63
N THR A 44 -2.53 -3.48 -13.39
CA THR A 44 -2.75 -2.37 -14.29
C THR A 44 -1.56 -2.11 -15.19
N GLU A 45 -0.55 -2.96 -15.11
CA GLU A 45 0.66 -2.82 -15.92
C GLU A 45 1.29 -1.45 -15.74
N GLY A 46 1.29 -1.00 -14.49
CA GLY A 46 1.93 0.26 -14.15
C GLY A 46 1.10 1.50 -14.40
N ARG A 47 -0.13 1.37 -14.90
CA ARG A 47 -0.96 2.54 -15.12
C ARG A 47 -1.34 3.22 -13.81
N ILE A 48 -1.54 2.42 -12.77
CA ILE A 48 -1.70 2.94 -11.43
C ILE A 48 -0.46 2.54 -10.69
N SER A 49 0.29 3.52 -10.20
CA SER A 49 1.50 3.21 -9.44
C SER A 49 1.52 4.09 -8.20
N PHE A 50 2.25 3.63 -7.20
CA PHE A 50 2.29 4.29 -5.92
C PHE A 50 3.71 4.76 -5.63
N VAL A 51 3.81 5.95 -5.03
CA VAL A 51 5.10 6.48 -4.64
C VAL A 51 5.33 6.08 -3.20
N HIS A 52 6.42 5.37 -2.97
CA HIS A 52 6.77 4.96 -1.62
C HIS A 52 7.79 5.94 -1.07
N GLY A 53 7.77 6.10 0.23
CA GLY A 53 8.57 7.13 0.85
C GLY A 53 10.01 7.09 0.47
N GLN A 54 10.57 5.93 0.44
CA GLN A 54 11.98 5.83 0.17
C GLN A 54 12.35 6.14 -1.25
N SER A 55 11.42 6.13 -2.13
CA SER A 55 11.79 6.36 -3.51
C SER A 55 12.23 7.77 -3.75
N GLN A 56 11.97 8.64 -2.85
CA GLN A 56 12.41 9.95 -3.05
C GLN A 56 13.81 10.14 -2.86
N GLN A 57 14.41 9.24 -2.28
CA GLN A 57 15.77 9.42 -2.10
C GLN A 57 16.50 9.48 -3.30
N LEU A 58 15.89 9.17 -4.19
CA LEU A 58 16.59 9.15 -5.27
C LEU A 58 17.17 10.31 -5.47
N GLN A 59 17.10 10.67 -5.05
CA GLN A 59 17.69 11.59 -5.20
C GLN A 59 18.57 11.91 -5.17
#